data_1066d0fbf4ead6ee68ae651250e90fa6
#
_entry.id   1066d0fbf4ead6ee68ae651250e90fa6
#
_cell.length_a   1.000
_cell.length_b   1.000
_cell.length_c   1.000
_cell.angle_alpha   90.00
_cell.angle_beta   90.00
_cell.angle_gamma   90.00
#
_symmetry.space_group_name_H-M   'P 1'
#
loop_
_entity.id
_entity.type
_entity.pdbx_description
1 polymer ?
#
loop_
_entity_poly.entity_id
_entity_poly.type
_entity_poly.pdbx_seq_one_letter_code
_entity_poly.pdbx_strand_id
1 'polypeptide(L)'
;MGWGAKFWTIDIDAVRTLVERAILSHLITARYLAPLMVEAKRGLIVEVTDGEFAGYRGQLLYDLVKSSVNRLAYAMAWDLVGTGVTALAVTPGFLRSEAMLERFGVTEANWKDGVKADPHFAFSETPHFVGRAVAALAGDTNVGAKAGLALFADDLADEYGFNDLDGSRPHFWRSVEAWIDQGLAKDGKLDPQVRWVASSRYMNLHMTPSRGDQVRRYAARLGFEGLGAGLQPIA
;
A
#
# COMPACT_ATOMS: atom_id res chain seq x y z
N MET A 1 3.89 -21.30 2.63
CA MET A 1 5.26 -20.83 2.28
C MET A 1 5.77 -19.99 3.43
N GLY A 2 6.90 -20.34 4.07
CA GLY A 2 7.38 -19.67 5.29
C GLY A 2 8.03 -18.31 5.01
N TRP A 3 7.86 -17.37 5.94
CA TRP A 3 8.61 -16.12 5.94
C TRP A 3 10.11 -16.40 6.04
N GLY A 4 10.93 -15.69 5.27
CA GLY A 4 12.40 -15.88 5.26
C GLY A 4 12.93 -16.98 4.34
N ALA A 5 12.07 -17.68 3.61
CA ALA A 5 12.54 -18.65 2.60
C ALA A 5 13.38 -17.95 1.53
N LYS A 6 14.51 -18.57 1.19
CA LYS A 6 15.39 -18.03 0.14
C LYS A 6 14.80 -18.31 -1.23
N PHE A 7 14.88 -17.36 -2.16
CA PHE A 7 14.24 -17.47 -3.47
C PHE A 7 14.68 -18.72 -4.26
N TRP A 8 15.92 -19.20 -4.05
CA TRP A 8 16.44 -20.39 -4.73
C TRP A 8 15.97 -21.72 -4.11
N THR A 9 15.14 -21.68 -3.04
CA THR A 9 14.53 -22.86 -2.41
C THR A 9 13.01 -22.88 -2.57
N ILE A 10 12.44 -21.94 -3.33
CA ILE A 10 11.00 -21.81 -3.47
C ILE A 10 10.47 -22.84 -4.47
N ASP A 11 9.38 -23.52 -4.11
CA ASP A 11 8.66 -24.40 -5.00
C ASP A 11 7.99 -23.61 -6.14
N ILE A 12 8.34 -23.94 -7.39
CA ILE A 12 7.87 -23.24 -8.59
C ILE A 12 6.37 -23.44 -8.83
N ASP A 13 5.79 -24.56 -8.46
CA ASP A 13 4.34 -24.78 -8.62
C ASP A 13 3.55 -23.95 -7.61
N ALA A 14 4.07 -23.77 -6.41
CA ALA A 14 3.51 -22.81 -5.47
C ALA A 14 3.62 -21.36 -5.99
N VAL A 15 4.70 -20.98 -6.69
CA VAL A 15 4.84 -19.67 -7.35
C VAL A 15 3.78 -19.48 -8.41
N ARG A 16 3.60 -20.45 -9.31
CA ARG A 16 2.57 -20.39 -10.36
C ARG A 16 1.18 -20.17 -9.77
N THR A 17 0.81 -20.99 -8.79
CA THR A 17 -0.49 -20.86 -8.10
C THR A 17 -0.67 -19.46 -7.47
N LEU A 18 0.39 -18.92 -6.88
CA LEU A 18 0.33 -17.60 -6.26
C LEU A 18 0.15 -16.49 -7.32
N VAL A 19 0.90 -16.54 -8.41
CA VAL A 19 0.79 -15.57 -9.52
C VAL A 19 -0.61 -15.61 -10.16
N GLU A 20 -1.13 -16.80 -10.39
CA GLU A 20 -2.49 -16.97 -10.91
C GLU A 20 -3.55 -16.37 -9.98
N ARG A 21 -3.46 -16.65 -8.68
CA ARG A 21 -4.45 -16.20 -7.70
C ARG A 21 -4.34 -14.74 -7.33
N ALA A 22 -3.13 -14.19 -7.31
CA ALA A 22 -2.88 -12.88 -6.74
C ALA A 22 -2.49 -11.79 -7.76
N ILE A 23 -2.28 -12.14 -9.02
CA ILE A 23 -2.00 -11.17 -10.09
C ILE A 23 -2.97 -11.40 -11.25
N LEU A 24 -2.99 -12.62 -11.81
CA LEU A 24 -3.78 -12.92 -13.00
C LEU A 24 -5.28 -12.78 -12.73
N SER A 25 -5.77 -13.14 -11.54
CA SER A 25 -7.18 -12.97 -11.17
C SER A 25 -7.63 -11.50 -11.22
N HIS A 26 -6.79 -10.55 -10.77
CA HIS A 26 -7.06 -9.11 -10.85
C HIS A 26 -7.16 -8.67 -12.31
N LEU A 27 -6.19 -9.07 -13.14
CA LEU A 27 -6.18 -8.74 -14.57
C LEU A 27 -7.39 -9.34 -15.30
N ILE A 28 -7.75 -10.60 -15.04
CA ILE A 28 -8.92 -11.23 -15.63
C ILE A 28 -10.19 -10.48 -15.24
N THR A 29 -10.36 -10.16 -13.96
CA THR A 29 -11.51 -9.40 -13.48
C THR A 29 -11.61 -8.04 -14.17
N ALA A 30 -10.52 -7.29 -14.20
CA ALA A 30 -10.46 -6.00 -14.87
C ALA A 30 -10.76 -6.13 -16.37
N ARG A 31 -10.20 -7.14 -17.06
CA ARG A 31 -10.40 -7.38 -18.49
C ARG A 31 -11.87 -7.55 -18.87
N TYR A 32 -12.66 -8.19 -18.02
CA TYR A 32 -14.08 -8.46 -18.32
C TYR A 32 -15.01 -7.36 -17.79
N LEU A 33 -14.67 -6.66 -16.73
CA LEU A 33 -15.54 -5.64 -16.15
C LEU A 33 -15.26 -4.22 -16.66
N ALA A 34 -14.01 -3.87 -16.97
CA ALA A 34 -13.67 -2.53 -17.45
C ALA A 34 -14.45 -2.09 -18.71
N PRO A 35 -14.70 -2.95 -19.73
CA PRO A 35 -15.48 -2.55 -20.89
C PRO A 35 -16.87 -2.01 -20.54
N LEU A 36 -17.54 -2.58 -19.54
CA LEU A 36 -18.86 -2.12 -19.07
C LEU A 36 -18.79 -0.71 -18.48
N MET A 37 -17.72 -0.41 -17.75
CA MET A 37 -17.48 0.92 -17.19
C MET A 37 -17.13 1.92 -18.29
N VAL A 38 -16.31 1.52 -19.27
CA VAL A 38 -15.92 2.35 -20.42
C VAL A 38 -17.16 2.71 -21.27
N GLU A 39 -18.04 1.77 -21.54
CA GLU A 39 -19.30 2.01 -22.23
C GLU A 39 -20.20 2.97 -21.44
N ALA A 40 -20.26 2.80 -20.12
CA ALA A 40 -21.01 3.69 -19.23
C ALA A 40 -20.35 5.06 -19.03
N LYS A 41 -19.12 5.26 -19.52
CA LYS A 41 -18.27 6.45 -19.34
C LYS A 41 -18.10 6.85 -17.87
N ARG A 42 -18.15 5.90 -16.98
CA ARG A 42 -17.94 6.08 -15.54
C ARG A 42 -17.55 4.77 -14.88
N GLY A 43 -16.68 4.83 -13.91
CA GLY A 43 -16.32 3.64 -13.12
C GLY A 43 -15.11 3.91 -12.25
N LEU A 44 -14.94 3.03 -11.27
CA LEU A 44 -13.81 3.04 -10.36
C LEU A 44 -13.29 1.63 -10.19
N ILE A 45 -12.01 1.43 -10.46
CA ILE A 45 -11.27 0.20 -10.19
C ILE A 45 -10.32 0.49 -9.03
N VAL A 46 -10.48 -0.25 -7.94
CA VAL A 46 -9.64 -0.10 -6.73
C VAL A 46 -8.90 -1.42 -6.49
N GLU A 47 -7.60 -1.38 -6.64
CA GLU A 47 -6.72 -2.48 -6.28
C GLU A 47 -6.33 -2.37 -4.81
N VAL A 48 -6.81 -3.29 -3.97
CA VAL A 48 -6.44 -3.32 -2.55
C VAL A 48 -5.17 -4.15 -2.39
N THR A 49 -4.10 -3.51 -1.95
CA THR A 49 -2.76 -4.13 -1.92
C THR A 49 -2.02 -3.81 -0.63
N ASP A 50 -0.71 -3.90 -0.61
CA ASP A 50 0.12 -3.50 0.53
C ASP A 50 1.10 -2.40 0.11
N GLY A 51 1.56 -1.63 1.10
CA GLY A 51 2.32 -0.41 0.91
C GLY A 51 3.54 -0.56 0.02
N GLU A 52 3.52 0.18 -1.05
CA GLU A 52 4.56 0.19 -2.06
C GLU A 52 5.92 0.65 -1.50
N PHE A 53 5.92 1.53 -0.50
CA PHE A 53 7.16 2.09 0.06
C PHE A 53 7.72 1.32 1.27
N ALA A 54 7.02 0.30 1.74
CA ALA A 54 7.41 -0.39 2.98
C ALA A 54 8.69 -1.24 2.86
N GLY A 55 9.28 -1.32 1.67
CA GLY A 55 10.48 -2.08 1.41
C GLY A 55 10.25 -3.58 1.38
N TYR A 56 11.34 -4.31 1.24
CA TYR A 56 11.31 -5.76 1.21
C TYR A 56 10.91 -6.33 2.58
N ARG A 57 9.79 -7.06 2.62
CA ARG A 57 9.19 -7.61 3.83
C ARG A 57 9.70 -8.99 4.22
N GLY A 58 10.85 -9.43 3.72
CA GLY A 58 11.45 -10.73 4.06
C GLY A 58 10.85 -11.92 3.31
N GLN A 59 9.96 -11.69 2.32
CA GLN A 59 9.41 -12.73 1.46
C GLN A 59 9.28 -12.24 0.02
N LEU A 60 10.09 -12.79 -0.88
CA LEU A 60 10.18 -12.37 -2.28
C LEU A 60 8.84 -12.43 -3.00
N LEU A 61 8.07 -13.50 -2.84
CA LEU A 61 6.81 -13.68 -3.56
C LEU A 61 5.72 -12.73 -3.08
N TYR A 62 5.67 -12.46 -1.77
CA TYR A 62 4.76 -11.48 -1.22
C TYR A 62 5.05 -10.10 -1.80
N ASP A 63 6.30 -9.69 -1.76
CA ASP A 63 6.77 -8.42 -2.28
C ASP A 63 6.46 -8.27 -3.78
N LEU A 64 6.81 -9.29 -4.57
CA LEU A 64 6.53 -9.33 -6.01
C LEU A 64 5.03 -9.17 -6.31
N VAL A 65 4.17 -9.90 -5.61
CA VAL A 65 2.73 -9.84 -5.81
C VAL A 65 2.18 -8.47 -5.47
N LYS A 66 2.53 -7.92 -4.30
CA LYS A 66 2.01 -6.62 -3.85
C LYS A 66 2.47 -5.47 -4.75
N SER A 67 3.73 -5.47 -5.14
CA SER A 67 4.26 -4.49 -6.11
C SER A 67 3.60 -4.64 -7.50
N SER A 68 3.33 -5.87 -7.93
CA SER A 68 2.64 -6.12 -9.21
C SER A 68 1.21 -5.55 -9.21
N VAL A 69 0.47 -5.67 -8.12
CA VAL A 69 -0.90 -5.14 -8.01
C VAL A 69 -0.89 -3.60 -8.02
N ASN A 70 0.03 -2.96 -7.32
CA ASN A 70 0.24 -1.51 -7.44
C ASN A 70 0.54 -1.09 -8.88
N ARG A 71 1.44 -1.81 -9.54
CA ARG A 71 1.82 -1.52 -10.92
C ARG A 71 0.66 -1.75 -11.89
N LEU A 72 -0.18 -2.75 -11.63
CA LEU A 72 -1.38 -3.03 -12.42
C LEU A 72 -2.36 -1.85 -12.36
N ALA A 73 -2.65 -1.33 -11.17
CA ALA A 73 -3.52 -0.16 -10.99
C ALA A 73 -3.01 1.05 -11.78
N TYR A 74 -1.71 1.31 -11.69
CA TYR A 74 -1.06 2.39 -12.43
C TYR A 74 -1.18 2.21 -13.96
N ALA A 75 -0.88 1.02 -14.46
CA ALA A 75 -0.95 0.74 -15.91
C ALA A 75 -2.39 0.83 -16.44
N MET A 76 -3.36 0.29 -15.70
CA MET A 76 -4.78 0.43 -16.06
C MET A 76 -5.23 1.89 -16.09
N ALA A 77 -4.74 2.74 -15.19
CA ALA A 77 -5.07 4.16 -15.20
C ALA A 77 -4.63 4.84 -16.52
N TRP A 78 -3.47 4.47 -17.07
CA TRP A 78 -3.00 4.97 -18.37
C TRP A 78 -3.90 4.50 -19.52
N ASP A 79 -4.27 3.23 -19.55
CA ASP A 79 -5.14 2.70 -20.61
C ASP A 79 -6.56 3.28 -20.56
N LEU A 80 -6.98 3.77 -19.40
CA LEU A 80 -8.31 4.33 -19.15
C LEU A 80 -8.41 5.85 -19.34
N VAL A 81 -7.32 6.52 -19.73
CA VAL A 81 -7.33 7.99 -19.98
C VAL A 81 -8.41 8.35 -21.00
N GLY A 82 -9.24 9.34 -20.65
CA GLY A 82 -10.32 9.84 -21.53
C GLY A 82 -11.59 8.97 -21.57
N THR A 83 -11.63 7.85 -20.86
CA THR A 83 -12.81 6.95 -20.84
C THR A 83 -13.86 7.32 -19.80
N GLY A 84 -13.52 8.14 -18.81
CA GLY A 84 -14.36 8.40 -17.63
C GLY A 84 -14.26 7.36 -16.53
N VAL A 85 -13.35 6.37 -16.66
CA VAL A 85 -13.07 5.35 -15.67
C VAL A 85 -11.76 5.64 -14.96
N THR A 86 -11.73 5.50 -13.65
CA THR A 86 -10.55 5.70 -12.81
C THR A 86 -10.04 4.35 -12.30
N ALA A 87 -8.74 4.12 -12.36
CA ALA A 87 -8.08 3.02 -11.68
C ALA A 87 -7.03 3.56 -10.70
N LEU A 88 -6.96 2.99 -9.50
CA LEU A 88 -6.02 3.37 -8.44
C LEU A 88 -5.78 2.19 -7.49
N ALA A 89 -4.78 2.30 -6.63
CA ALA A 89 -4.52 1.33 -5.58
C ALA A 89 -4.78 1.93 -4.19
N VAL A 90 -5.25 1.10 -3.25
CA VAL A 90 -5.40 1.46 -1.83
C VAL A 90 -4.64 0.47 -0.98
N THR A 91 -3.84 1.01 -0.08
CA THR A 91 -3.07 0.24 0.90
C THR A 91 -3.68 0.43 2.28
N PRO A 92 -4.16 -0.65 2.94
CA PRO A 92 -4.49 -0.62 4.35
C PRO A 92 -3.24 -0.44 5.21
N GLY A 93 -3.43 -0.11 6.47
CA GLY A 93 -2.39 -0.22 7.48
C GLY A 93 -2.16 -1.66 7.96
N PHE A 94 -1.85 -1.84 9.23
CA PHE A 94 -1.74 -3.17 9.83
C PHE A 94 -3.14 -3.75 10.04
N LEU A 95 -3.58 -4.59 9.11
CA LEU A 95 -4.94 -5.08 9.07
C LEU A 95 -5.19 -6.16 10.14
N ARG A 96 -6.20 -5.96 11.00
CA ARG A 96 -6.70 -6.98 11.93
C ARG A 96 -7.61 -7.97 11.21
N SER A 97 -7.05 -8.68 10.22
CA SER A 97 -7.74 -9.80 9.60
C SER A 97 -7.79 -11.01 10.52
N GLU A 98 -8.68 -11.97 10.22
CA GLU A 98 -8.79 -13.23 10.97
C GLU A 98 -7.42 -13.93 11.07
N ALA A 99 -6.67 -13.98 9.97
CA ALA A 99 -5.35 -14.60 9.94
C ALA A 99 -4.33 -13.88 10.84
N MET A 100 -4.42 -12.55 10.97
CA MET A 100 -3.53 -11.80 11.86
C MET A 100 -3.94 -11.94 13.32
N LEU A 101 -5.23 -11.93 13.62
CA LEU A 101 -5.74 -12.20 14.96
C LEU A 101 -5.32 -13.61 15.43
N GLU A 102 -5.50 -14.62 14.58
CA GLU A 102 -5.06 -15.99 14.87
C GLU A 102 -3.55 -16.08 15.08
N ARG A 103 -2.74 -15.42 14.22
CA ARG A 103 -1.28 -15.37 14.36
C ARG A 103 -0.83 -14.84 15.72
N PHE A 104 -1.53 -13.85 16.27
CA PHE A 104 -1.20 -13.25 17.57
C PHE A 104 -1.91 -13.96 18.74
N GLY A 105 -2.75 -14.97 18.48
CA GLY A 105 -3.51 -15.68 19.49
C GLY A 105 -4.55 -14.79 20.18
N VAL A 106 -5.13 -13.83 19.48
CA VAL A 106 -6.11 -12.87 19.98
C VAL A 106 -7.39 -12.90 19.16
N THR A 107 -8.40 -12.20 19.65
CA THR A 107 -9.67 -11.95 18.97
C THR A 107 -9.86 -10.44 18.80
N GLU A 108 -10.85 -9.99 18.05
CA GLU A 108 -11.16 -8.56 17.96
C GLU A 108 -11.52 -7.95 19.34
N ALA A 109 -12.08 -8.73 20.25
CA ALA A 109 -12.43 -8.26 21.59
C ALA A 109 -11.20 -7.96 22.47
N ASN A 110 -10.10 -8.67 22.27
CA ASN A 110 -8.85 -8.50 23.04
C ASN A 110 -7.62 -8.25 22.18
N TRP A 111 -7.78 -7.71 20.97
CA TRP A 111 -6.70 -7.51 20.02
C TRP A 111 -5.49 -6.74 20.57
N LYS A 112 -5.73 -5.85 21.56
CA LYS A 112 -4.66 -5.07 22.20
C LYS A 112 -3.61 -5.94 22.91
N ASP A 113 -3.94 -7.17 23.27
CA ASP A 113 -2.97 -8.11 23.83
C ASP A 113 -1.89 -8.50 22.81
N GLY A 114 -2.20 -8.46 21.51
CA GLY A 114 -1.26 -8.71 20.43
C GLY A 114 -0.13 -7.66 20.34
N VAL A 115 -0.32 -6.48 20.92
CA VAL A 115 0.70 -5.41 20.98
C VAL A 115 1.95 -5.87 21.73
N LYS A 116 1.82 -6.84 22.63
CA LYS A 116 2.95 -7.45 23.35
C LYS A 116 3.90 -8.21 22.41
N ALA A 117 3.36 -8.78 21.32
CA ALA A 117 4.15 -9.51 20.33
C ALA A 117 4.70 -8.57 19.23
N ASP A 118 3.95 -7.55 18.85
CA ASP A 118 4.37 -6.53 17.88
C ASP A 118 3.83 -5.16 18.29
N PRO A 119 4.68 -4.21 18.73
CA PRO A 119 4.25 -2.87 19.12
C PRO A 119 3.52 -2.09 18.02
N HIS A 120 3.81 -2.34 16.74
CA HIS A 120 3.13 -1.70 15.63
C HIS A 120 1.67 -2.14 15.49
N PHE A 121 1.29 -3.27 16.09
CA PHE A 121 -0.10 -3.72 16.14
C PHE A 121 -1.02 -2.77 16.92
N ALA A 122 -0.46 -1.90 17.76
CA ALA A 122 -1.20 -0.82 18.42
C ALA A 122 -1.88 0.15 17.45
N PHE A 123 -1.37 0.25 16.24
CA PHE A 123 -1.89 1.11 15.16
C PHE A 123 -2.69 0.31 14.11
N SER A 124 -3.08 -0.91 14.45
CA SER A 124 -3.82 -1.78 13.53
C SER A 124 -5.25 -1.29 13.31
N GLU A 125 -5.80 -1.62 12.17
CA GLU A 125 -7.13 -1.26 11.71
C GLU A 125 -8.00 -2.48 11.43
N THR A 126 -9.33 -2.34 11.53
CA THR A 126 -10.25 -3.37 11.07
C THR A 126 -10.35 -3.39 9.54
N PRO A 127 -10.80 -4.51 8.91
CA PRO A 127 -11.10 -4.54 7.48
C PRO A 127 -12.15 -3.51 7.04
N HIS A 128 -12.98 -3.02 7.97
CA HIS A 128 -13.96 -1.97 7.68
C HIS A 128 -13.31 -0.61 7.40
N PHE A 129 -12.14 -0.33 7.96
CA PHE A 129 -11.47 0.95 7.77
C PHE A 129 -11.06 1.15 6.30
N VAL A 130 -10.38 0.18 5.69
CA VAL A 130 -10.08 0.22 4.26
C VAL A 130 -11.35 0.14 3.41
N GLY A 131 -12.38 -0.58 3.85
CA GLY A 131 -13.68 -0.60 3.19
C GLY A 131 -14.33 0.78 3.14
N ARG A 132 -14.23 1.58 4.21
CA ARG A 132 -14.68 2.98 4.25
C ARG A 132 -13.88 3.88 3.32
N ALA A 133 -12.56 3.65 3.20
CA ALA A 133 -11.73 4.35 2.22
C ALA A 133 -12.23 4.11 0.79
N VAL A 134 -12.50 2.84 0.43
CA VAL A 134 -13.04 2.47 -0.89
C VAL A 134 -14.42 3.11 -1.11
N ALA A 135 -15.30 3.08 -0.10
CA ALA A 135 -16.62 3.70 -0.19
C ALA A 135 -16.55 5.23 -0.37
N ALA A 136 -15.63 5.90 0.32
CA ALA A 136 -15.42 7.34 0.17
C ALA A 136 -14.92 7.69 -1.23
N LEU A 137 -13.94 6.94 -1.76
CA LEU A 137 -13.46 7.09 -3.13
C LEU A 137 -14.57 6.87 -4.16
N ALA A 138 -15.45 5.89 -3.95
CA ALA A 138 -16.57 5.64 -4.84
C ALA A 138 -17.62 6.77 -4.84
N GLY A 139 -17.72 7.53 -3.74
CA GLY A 139 -18.57 8.71 -3.62
C GLY A 139 -17.92 10.02 -4.06
N ASP A 140 -16.61 10.03 -4.32
CA ASP A 140 -15.87 11.23 -4.70
C ASP A 140 -16.09 11.58 -6.18
N THR A 141 -16.74 12.69 -6.44
CA THR A 141 -16.97 13.17 -7.82
C THR A 141 -15.68 13.59 -8.53
N ASN A 142 -14.60 13.81 -7.80
CA ASN A 142 -13.29 14.19 -8.32
C ASN A 142 -12.26 13.04 -8.24
N VAL A 143 -12.71 11.79 -8.08
CA VAL A 143 -11.81 10.63 -7.95
C VAL A 143 -10.86 10.47 -9.12
N GLY A 144 -11.19 10.99 -10.31
CA GLY A 144 -10.32 11.00 -11.48
C GLY A 144 -8.97 11.67 -11.26
N ALA A 145 -8.89 12.66 -10.37
CA ALA A 145 -7.62 13.29 -10.00
C ALA A 145 -6.66 12.36 -9.25
N LYS A 146 -7.16 11.21 -8.79
CA LYS A 146 -6.38 10.18 -8.07
C LYS A 146 -5.98 9.01 -8.97
N ALA A 147 -6.23 9.10 -10.28
CA ALA A 147 -5.91 8.02 -11.22
C ALA A 147 -4.43 7.62 -11.16
N GLY A 148 -4.16 6.33 -11.11
CA GLY A 148 -2.82 5.76 -11.06
C GLY A 148 -2.07 5.92 -9.73
N LEU A 149 -2.67 6.55 -8.72
CA LEU A 149 -2.04 6.71 -7.42
C LEU A 149 -2.16 5.43 -6.57
N ALA A 150 -1.15 5.23 -5.73
CA ALA A 150 -1.20 4.31 -4.59
C ALA A 150 -1.50 5.13 -3.32
N LEU A 151 -2.69 4.94 -2.78
CA LEU A 151 -3.23 5.72 -1.67
C LEU A 151 -3.21 4.90 -0.38
N PHE A 152 -3.14 5.58 0.76
CA PHE A 152 -3.16 4.94 2.07
C PHE A 152 -4.50 5.18 2.76
N ALA A 153 -5.03 4.14 3.39
CA ALA A 153 -6.32 4.20 4.06
C ALA A 153 -6.36 5.27 5.17
N ASP A 154 -5.26 5.46 5.88
CA ASP A 154 -5.12 6.49 6.93
C ASP A 154 -5.09 7.93 6.37
N ASP A 155 -4.46 8.16 5.22
CA ASP A 155 -4.51 9.46 4.54
C ASP A 155 -5.92 9.76 4.01
N LEU A 156 -6.59 8.75 3.43
CA LEU A 156 -7.97 8.87 2.97
C LEU A 156 -8.95 9.11 4.12
N ALA A 157 -8.68 8.53 5.30
CA ALA A 157 -9.49 8.77 6.49
C ALA A 157 -9.39 10.23 6.95
N ASP A 158 -8.22 10.84 6.84
CA ASP A 158 -8.05 12.27 7.12
C ASP A 158 -8.73 13.14 6.06
N GLU A 159 -8.57 12.79 4.79
CA GLU A 159 -9.15 13.56 3.68
C GLU A 159 -10.69 13.55 3.70
N TYR A 160 -11.29 12.36 3.91
CA TYR A 160 -12.75 12.18 3.84
C TYR A 160 -13.44 12.18 5.20
N GLY A 161 -12.71 12.27 6.30
CA GLY A 161 -13.26 12.44 7.65
C GLY A 161 -13.92 11.21 8.25
N PHE A 162 -13.49 9.99 7.92
CA PHE A 162 -14.04 8.75 8.50
C PHE A 162 -13.12 8.16 9.58
N ASN A 163 -13.70 7.34 10.45
CA ASN A 163 -13.03 6.60 11.52
C ASN A 163 -13.25 5.10 11.36
N ASP A 164 -12.51 4.27 12.10
CA ASP A 164 -12.77 2.84 12.22
C ASP A 164 -14.04 2.55 13.06
N LEU A 165 -14.40 1.29 13.25
CA LEU A 165 -15.64 0.88 13.95
C LEU A 165 -15.68 1.32 15.40
N ASP A 166 -14.54 1.34 16.09
CA ASP A 166 -14.38 1.76 17.47
C ASP A 166 -14.28 3.29 17.65
N GLY A 167 -14.44 4.04 16.56
CA GLY A 167 -14.31 5.48 16.56
C GLY A 167 -12.87 5.98 16.47
N SER A 168 -11.87 5.10 16.49
CA SER A 168 -10.47 5.45 16.32
C SER A 168 -10.15 5.82 14.86
N ARG A 169 -9.01 6.48 14.68
CA ARG A 169 -8.41 6.72 13.36
C ARG A 169 -6.98 6.24 13.40
N PRO A 170 -6.73 4.96 13.09
CA PRO A 170 -5.38 4.41 13.11
C PRO A 170 -4.51 5.07 12.03
N HIS A 171 -3.25 5.35 12.39
CA HIS A 171 -2.25 5.95 11.52
C HIS A 171 -1.01 5.03 11.47
N PHE A 172 -1.20 3.83 11.00
CA PHE A 172 -0.14 2.82 10.95
C PHE A 172 1.08 3.30 10.17
N TRP A 173 0.89 3.83 8.98
CA TRP A 173 2.00 4.24 8.12
C TRP A 173 2.78 5.43 8.68
N ARG A 174 2.11 6.36 9.38
CA ARG A 174 2.78 7.44 10.11
C ARG A 174 3.60 6.92 11.28
N SER A 175 3.13 5.85 11.96
CA SER A 175 3.91 5.23 13.04
C SER A 175 5.18 4.55 12.51
N VAL A 176 5.09 3.91 11.34
CA VAL A 176 6.25 3.33 10.64
C VAL A 176 7.23 4.43 10.21
N GLU A 177 6.74 5.54 9.69
CA GLU A 177 7.56 6.70 9.33
C GLU A 177 8.30 7.28 10.54
N ALA A 178 7.59 7.48 11.65
CA ALA A 178 8.19 7.98 12.88
C ALA A 178 9.26 7.01 13.43
N TRP A 179 9.03 5.71 13.33
CA TRP A 179 10.03 4.70 13.70
C TRP A 179 11.28 4.76 12.81
N ILE A 180 11.11 4.94 11.51
CA ILE A 180 12.22 5.12 10.57
C ILE A 180 13.00 6.39 10.90
N ASP A 181 12.32 7.50 11.15
CA ASP A 181 12.94 8.78 11.51
C ASP A 181 13.75 8.68 12.80
N GLN A 182 13.24 7.98 13.81
CA GLN A 182 13.97 7.72 15.04
C GLN A 182 15.22 6.87 14.82
N GLY A 183 15.13 5.84 13.95
CA GLY A 183 16.25 4.99 13.58
C GLY A 183 17.33 5.75 12.79
N LEU A 184 16.93 6.71 11.95
CA LEU A 184 17.84 7.58 11.20
C LEU A 184 18.53 8.64 12.11
N ALA A 185 17.87 9.03 13.20
CA ALA A 185 18.38 10.09 14.10
C ALA A 185 19.43 9.60 15.10
N LYS A 186 19.44 8.30 15.41
CA LYS A 186 20.16 7.78 16.58
C LYS A 186 21.67 7.79 16.50
N ASP A 187 22.33 7.50 15.35
CA ASP A 187 23.79 7.30 15.35
C ASP A 187 24.52 7.70 14.06
N GLY A 188 23.86 8.31 13.08
CA GLY A 188 24.47 8.53 11.76
C GLY A 188 24.83 7.21 11.03
N LYS A 189 24.53 6.07 11.64
CA LYS A 189 24.67 4.73 11.10
C LYS A 189 23.28 4.15 10.98
N LEU A 190 22.80 4.03 9.74
CA LEU A 190 21.54 3.37 9.45
C LEU A 190 21.59 1.91 9.87
N ASP A 191 20.69 1.50 10.77
CA ASP A 191 20.34 0.09 10.92
C ASP A 191 20.05 -0.50 9.53
N PRO A 192 20.60 -1.66 9.18
CA PRO A 192 20.36 -2.30 7.88
C PRO A 192 18.87 -2.42 7.53
N GLN A 193 18.00 -2.68 8.50
CA GLN A 193 16.55 -2.74 8.28
C GLN A 193 15.97 -1.36 7.94
N VAL A 194 16.35 -0.32 8.67
CA VAL A 194 15.93 1.06 8.39
C VAL A 194 16.45 1.53 7.04
N ARG A 195 17.70 1.18 6.69
CA ARG A 195 18.28 1.48 5.38
C ARG A 195 17.48 0.85 4.23
N TRP A 196 17.05 -0.41 4.38
CA TRP A 196 16.24 -1.09 3.38
C TRP A 196 14.90 -0.40 3.18
N VAL A 197 14.18 -0.09 4.24
CA VAL A 197 12.89 0.60 4.17
C VAL A 197 13.06 2.01 3.59
N ALA A 198 14.08 2.73 4.00
CA ALA A 198 14.37 4.06 3.46
C ALA A 198 14.72 4.02 1.97
N SER A 199 15.52 3.04 1.51
CA SER A 199 15.91 2.93 0.10
C SER A 199 14.76 2.49 -0.81
N SER A 200 13.82 1.71 -0.33
CA SER A 200 12.66 1.28 -1.11
C SER A 200 11.70 2.43 -1.44
N ARG A 201 11.66 3.47 -0.61
CA ARG A 201 10.91 4.71 -0.89
C ARG A 201 11.35 5.40 -2.18
N TYR A 202 12.57 5.15 -2.64
CA TYR A 202 13.08 5.69 -3.92
C TYR A 202 12.48 5.05 -5.15
N MET A 203 12.10 3.80 -5.05
CA MET A 203 11.60 3.06 -6.21
C MET A 203 10.15 3.41 -6.55
N ASN A 204 9.48 4.16 -5.69
CA ASN A 204 8.03 4.41 -5.74
C ASN A 204 7.72 5.88 -6.07
N LEU A 205 8.13 6.30 -7.24
CA LEU A 205 8.05 7.69 -7.73
C LEU A 205 6.62 8.16 -8.09
N HIS A 206 5.62 7.34 -7.89
CA HIS A 206 4.22 7.60 -8.26
C HIS A 206 3.33 7.91 -7.06
N MET A 207 3.92 8.45 -6.01
CA MET A 207 3.21 8.76 -4.77
C MET A 207 2.52 10.14 -4.85
N THR A 208 1.53 10.33 -3.97
CA THR A 208 0.89 11.64 -3.79
C THR A 208 1.92 12.77 -3.61
N PRO A 209 1.62 14.01 -4.00
CA PRO A 209 2.57 15.14 -3.85
C PRO A 209 3.13 15.29 -2.43
N SER A 210 2.29 15.10 -1.39
CA SER A 210 2.71 15.15 0.02
C SER A 210 3.74 14.08 0.37
N ARG A 211 3.58 12.86 -0.17
CA ARG A 211 4.54 11.78 0.04
C ARG A 211 5.75 11.91 -0.86
N GLY A 212 5.63 12.49 -2.04
CA GLY A 212 6.77 12.86 -2.89
C GLY A 212 7.73 13.84 -2.19
N ASP A 213 7.21 14.80 -1.42
CA ASP A 213 8.02 15.70 -0.59
C ASP A 213 8.75 14.97 0.53
N GLN A 214 8.10 13.99 1.11
CA GLN A 214 8.69 13.14 2.14
C GLN A 214 9.82 12.27 1.56
N VAL A 215 9.60 11.64 0.41
CA VAL A 215 10.64 10.90 -0.33
C VAL A 215 11.83 11.81 -0.63
N ARG A 216 11.61 13.03 -1.11
CA ARG A 216 12.69 14.01 -1.37
C ARG A 216 13.48 14.34 -0.11
N ARG A 217 12.82 14.53 1.04
CA ARG A 217 13.51 14.78 2.32
C ARG A 217 14.37 13.60 2.75
N TYR A 218 13.87 12.37 2.60
CA TYR A 218 14.68 11.16 2.89
C TYR A 218 15.83 11.00 1.93
N ALA A 219 15.62 11.30 0.65
CA ALA A 219 16.63 11.29 -0.37
C ALA A 219 17.82 12.17 -0.01
N ALA A 220 17.56 13.41 0.31
CA ALA A 220 18.59 14.36 0.71
C ALA A 220 19.37 13.87 1.96
N ARG A 221 18.66 13.30 2.96
CA ARG A 221 19.29 12.73 4.16
C ARG A 221 20.20 11.53 3.89
N LEU A 222 19.92 10.77 2.83
CA LEU A 222 20.72 9.61 2.41
C LEU A 222 21.84 9.99 1.43
N GLY A 223 22.04 11.28 1.13
CA GLY A 223 23.09 11.76 0.22
C GLY A 223 22.78 11.52 -1.26
N PHE A 224 21.53 11.30 -1.61
CA PHE A 224 21.10 11.17 -3.01
C PHE A 224 20.56 12.51 -3.52
N GLU A 225 21.42 13.50 -3.61
CA GLU A 225 21.06 14.81 -4.16
C GLU A 225 20.76 14.69 -5.67
N GLY A 226 19.65 15.29 -6.09
CA GLY A 226 19.27 15.39 -7.51
C GLY A 226 18.25 14.35 -8.01
N LEU A 227 17.89 13.33 -7.26
CA LEU A 227 16.75 12.46 -7.57
C LEU A 227 15.45 13.18 -7.23
N GLY A 228 14.66 13.50 -8.21
CA GLY A 228 13.35 14.15 -8.05
C GLY A 228 13.19 15.50 -8.76
N ALA A 229 14.24 16.06 -9.32
CA ALA A 229 14.15 17.32 -10.08
C ALA A 229 13.37 17.23 -11.42
N GLY A 230 13.00 16.00 -11.84
CA GLY A 230 12.29 15.74 -13.10
C GLY A 230 10.88 15.13 -12.96
N LEU A 231 10.37 14.99 -11.74
CA LEU A 231 9.05 14.40 -11.52
C LEU A 231 7.98 15.47 -11.68
N GLN A 232 7.39 15.55 -12.85
CA GLN A 232 6.17 16.29 -13.11
C GLN A 232 4.97 15.42 -12.70
N PRO A 233 3.94 15.98 -12.04
CA PRO A 233 2.67 15.27 -11.92
C PRO A 233 2.11 14.98 -13.32
N ILE A 234 1.52 13.83 -13.49
CA ILE A 234 0.78 13.47 -14.71
C ILE A 234 -0.41 14.43 -14.75
N ALA A 235 -0.44 15.30 -15.76
CA ALA A 235 -1.55 16.21 -16.01
C ALA A 235 -2.75 15.46 -16.61
#